data_a7e97628c67ae49d77bd369739aa2339
#
_entry.id   a7e97628c67ae49d77bd369739aa2339
#
_cell.length_a   1.000
_cell.length_b   1.000
_cell.length_c   1.000
_cell.angle_alpha   90.00
_cell.angle_beta   90.00
_cell.angle_gamma   90.00
#
_symmetry.space_group_name_H-M   'P 1'
#
loop_
_entity.id
_entity.type
_entity.pdbx_description
1 polymer ?
#
loop_
_entity_poly.entity_id
_entity_poly.type
_entity_poly.pdbx_seq_one_letter_code
_entity_poly.pdbx_strand_id
1 'polypeptide(L)'
;MEEKFVAAWMAKREAAQKIGVRLRPMEPADAMKQAHRALSGHRESDGFRILADKKRLDLSLEALAVDKRFTGLFNDEEANNALMRLLSAGYRF
;
A
#
# COMPACT_ATOMS: atom_id res chain seq x y z
N MET A 1 -2.79 14.84 -8.28
CA MET A 1 -3.24 13.51 -7.84
C MET A 1 -2.16 12.73 -7.09
N GLU A 2 -0.93 12.70 -7.61
CA GLU A 2 0.18 12.03 -6.93
C GLU A 2 0.43 12.58 -5.54
N GLU A 3 0.37 13.89 -5.38
CA GLU A 3 0.58 14.53 -4.08
C GLU A 3 -0.41 14.04 -3.03
N LYS A 4 -1.67 13.89 -3.43
CA LYS A 4 -2.72 13.38 -2.53
C LYS A 4 -2.47 11.92 -2.17
N PHE A 5 -2.00 11.12 -3.13
CA PHE A 5 -1.64 9.73 -2.87
C PHE A 5 -0.49 9.64 -1.87
N VAL A 6 0.57 10.41 -2.11
CA VAL A 6 1.75 10.41 -1.24
C VAL A 6 1.36 10.80 0.17
N ALA A 7 0.57 11.87 0.32
CA ALA A 7 0.10 12.30 1.65
C ALA A 7 -0.72 11.22 2.33
N ALA A 8 -1.62 10.58 1.60
CA ALA A 8 -2.46 9.50 2.13
C ALA A 8 -1.61 8.31 2.55
N TRP A 9 -0.63 7.93 1.72
CA TRP A 9 0.23 6.80 2.04
C TRP A 9 1.11 7.09 3.26
N MET A 10 1.68 8.29 3.34
CA MET A 10 2.49 8.67 4.51
C MET A 10 1.65 8.63 5.79
N ALA A 11 0.40 9.06 5.72
CA ALA A 11 -0.51 8.98 6.88
C ALA A 11 -0.81 7.53 7.26
N LYS A 12 -1.00 6.65 6.28
CA LYS A 12 -1.22 5.22 6.54
C LYS A 12 0.03 4.58 7.17
N ARG A 13 1.21 4.94 6.68
CA ARG A 13 2.46 4.45 7.24
C ARG A 13 2.62 4.87 8.70
N GLU A 14 2.30 6.12 9.01
CA GLU A 14 2.35 6.61 10.37
C GLU A 14 1.38 5.86 11.27
N ALA A 15 0.16 5.64 10.81
CA ALA A 15 -0.83 4.87 11.57
C ALA A 15 -0.36 3.43 11.79
N ALA A 16 0.25 2.81 10.79
CA ALA A 16 0.79 1.46 10.92
C ALA A 16 1.90 1.41 11.96
N GLN A 17 2.79 2.40 11.98
CA GLN A 17 3.87 2.46 12.97
C GLN A 17 3.33 2.60 14.38
N LYS A 18 2.25 3.34 14.56
CA LYS A 18 1.61 3.51 15.87
C LYS A 18 1.05 2.21 16.43
N ILE A 19 0.68 1.28 15.59
CA ILE A 19 0.19 -0.03 16.04
C ILE A 19 1.27 -1.10 16.03
N GLY A 20 2.54 -0.69 15.90
CA GLY A 20 3.67 -1.59 16.07
C GLY A 20 4.23 -2.19 14.79
N VAL A 21 3.79 -1.75 13.63
CA VAL A 21 4.33 -2.23 12.36
C VAL A 21 5.63 -1.48 12.06
N ARG A 22 6.72 -2.23 11.89
CA ARG A 22 8.01 -1.63 11.52
C ARG A 22 8.08 -1.49 10.02
N LEU A 23 8.34 -0.27 9.55
CA LEU A 23 8.44 0.05 8.14
C LEU A 23 9.81 0.66 7.87
N ARG A 24 10.36 0.38 6.69
CA ARG A 24 11.62 0.99 6.27
C ARG A 24 11.40 2.47 6.04
N PRO A 25 12.39 3.31 6.38
CA PRO A 25 12.30 4.74 6.09
C PRO A 25 12.09 4.98 4.59
N MET A 26 11.28 6.00 4.29
CA MET A 26 11.01 6.37 2.90
C MET A 26 10.82 7.87 2.82
N GLU A 27 11.52 8.48 1.86
CA GLU A 27 11.37 9.90 1.59
C GLU A 27 10.12 10.14 0.74
N PRO A 28 9.33 11.18 1.03
CA PRO A 28 8.15 11.48 0.21
C PRO A 28 8.47 11.66 -1.26
N ALA A 29 9.65 12.19 -1.59
CA ALA A 29 10.06 12.38 -2.98
C ALA A 29 10.22 11.06 -3.73
N ASP A 30 10.46 9.95 -3.03
CA ASP A 30 10.63 8.63 -3.63
C ASP A 30 9.36 7.78 -3.56
N ALA A 31 8.29 8.31 -2.96
CA ALA A 31 7.08 7.52 -2.67
C ALA A 31 6.47 6.88 -3.91
N MET A 32 6.26 7.65 -4.98
CA MET A 32 5.64 7.11 -6.19
C MET A 32 6.51 6.00 -6.81
N LYS A 33 7.81 6.23 -6.87
CA LYS A 33 8.75 5.23 -7.39
C LYS A 33 8.70 3.96 -6.56
N GLN A 34 8.69 4.09 -5.26
CA GLN A 34 8.61 2.94 -4.36
C GLN A 34 7.27 2.21 -4.47
N ALA A 35 6.17 2.96 -4.64
CA ALA A 35 4.86 2.37 -4.82
C ALA A 35 4.81 1.52 -6.09
N HIS A 36 5.25 2.06 -7.21
CA HIS A 36 5.27 1.32 -8.48
C HIS A 36 6.16 0.08 -8.39
N ARG A 37 7.31 0.23 -7.76
CA ARG A 37 8.26 -0.88 -7.59
C ARG A 37 7.65 -2.00 -6.74
N ALA A 38 7.01 -1.64 -5.64
CA ALA A 38 6.40 -2.62 -4.74
C ALA A 38 5.23 -3.36 -5.42
N LEU A 39 4.40 -2.62 -6.18
CA LEU A 39 3.21 -3.21 -6.80
C LEU A 39 3.53 -4.02 -8.06
N SER A 40 4.60 -3.68 -8.77
CA SER A 40 5.00 -4.43 -9.96
C SER A 40 5.83 -5.67 -9.64
N GLY A 41 6.32 -5.80 -8.41
CA GLY A 41 7.09 -6.96 -7.98
C GLY A 41 6.22 -8.16 -7.64
N HIS A 42 6.88 -9.26 -7.26
CA HIS A 42 6.20 -10.50 -6.91
C HIS A 42 5.92 -10.62 -5.40
N ARG A 43 6.41 -9.66 -4.62
CA ARG A 43 6.28 -9.68 -3.17
C ARG A 43 5.29 -8.63 -2.68
N GLU A 44 4.67 -8.91 -1.56
CA GLU A 44 3.83 -7.96 -0.86
C GLU A 44 4.65 -6.75 -0.41
N SER A 45 3.97 -5.62 -0.24
CA SER A 45 4.64 -4.40 0.23
C SER A 45 5.17 -4.57 1.66
N ASP A 46 6.09 -3.67 2.03
CA ASP A 46 6.68 -3.67 3.37
C ASP A 46 5.59 -3.56 4.44
N GLY A 47 5.64 -4.46 5.42
CA GLY A 47 4.67 -4.48 6.51
C GLY A 47 3.34 -5.14 6.19
N PHE A 48 3.09 -5.53 4.94
CA PHE A 48 1.80 -6.10 4.52
C PHE A 48 1.39 -7.30 5.38
N ARG A 49 2.30 -8.24 5.59
CA ARG A 49 2.02 -9.46 6.34
C ARG A 49 1.63 -9.15 7.79
N ILE A 50 2.32 -8.22 8.40
CA ILE A 50 2.05 -7.81 9.78
C ILE A 50 0.69 -7.13 9.87
N LEU A 51 0.37 -6.28 8.89
CA LEU A 51 -0.93 -5.62 8.82
C LEU A 51 -2.06 -6.64 8.64
N ALA A 52 -1.81 -7.69 7.85
CA ALA A 52 -2.78 -8.77 7.68
C ALA A 52 -3.03 -9.48 9.02
N ASP A 53 -1.97 -9.77 9.77
CA ASP A 53 -2.08 -10.42 11.09
C ASP A 53 -2.84 -9.54 12.08
N LYS A 54 -2.69 -8.24 11.99
CA LYS A 54 -3.38 -7.29 12.87
C LYS A 54 -4.77 -6.92 12.37
N LYS A 55 -5.18 -7.46 11.21
CA LYS A 55 -6.47 -7.15 10.57
C LYS A 55 -6.59 -5.67 10.23
N ARG A 56 -5.49 -5.06 9.83
CA ARG A 56 -5.41 -3.64 9.45
C ARG A 56 -4.81 -3.46 8.06
N LEU A 57 -5.23 -4.32 7.12
CA LEU A 57 -4.82 -4.19 5.71
C LEU A 57 -5.30 -2.89 5.07
N ASP A 58 -6.27 -2.22 5.69
CA ASP A 58 -6.68 -0.88 5.27
C ASP A 58 -5.53 0.13 5.31
N LEU A 59 -4.46 -0.16 6.06
CA LEU A 59 -3.28 0.69 6.14
C LEU A 59 -2.18 0.30 5.14
N SER A 60 -2.41 -0.72 4.33
CA SER A 60 -1.40 -1.19 3.37
C SER A 60 -1.36 -0.34 2.11
N LEU A 61 -0.20 -0.36 1.42
CA LEU A 61 -0.06 0.25 0.11
C LEU A 61 -1.07 -0.36 -0.87
N GLU A 62 -1.26 -1.67 -0.81
CA GLU A 62 -2.17 -2.37 -1.70
C GLU A 62 -3.60 -1.84 -1.57
N ALA A 63 -4.08 -1.64 -0.36
CA ALA A 63 -5.43 -1.11 -0.14
C ALA A 63 -5.57 0.31 -0.70
N LEU A 64 -4.53 1.13 -0.56
CA LEU A 64 -4.54 2.48 -1.07
C LEU A 64 -4.50 2.49 -2.60
N ALA A 65 -3.75 1.57 -3.22
CA ALA A 65 -3.63 1.50 -4.67
C ALA A 65 -4.95 1.13 -5.35
N VAL A 66 -5.82 0.38 -4.68
CA VAL A 66 -7.13 0.01 -5.25
C VAL A 66 -8.24 0.98 -4.83
N ASP A 67 -7.91 2.02 -4.09
CA ASP A 67 -8.86 3.07 -3.73
C ASP A 67 -9.25 3.83 -5.00
N LYS A 68 -10.55 4.05 -5.17
CA LYS A 68 -11.10 4.71 -6.37
C LYS A 68 -10.46 6.06 -6.67
N ARG A 69 -10.03 6.77 -5.63
CA ARG A 69 -9.41 8.09 -5.79
C ARG A 69 -8.09 8.02 -6.55
N PHE A 70 -7.42 6.87 -6.53
CA PHE A 70 -6.05 6.75 -7.02
C PHE A 70 -5.87 5.74 -8.15
N THR A 71 -6.96 5.21 -8.70
CA THR A 71 -6.87 4.17 -9.74
C THR A 71 -6.12 4.62 -10.98
N GLY A 72 -6.15 5.91 -11.31
CA GLY A 72 -5.44 6.43 -12.47
C GLY A 72 -3.93 6.52 -12.32
N LEU A 73 -3.40 6.30 -11.11
CA LEU A 73 -1.96 6.39 -10.85
C LEU A 73 -1.22 5.07 -11.14
N PHE A 74 -1.94 3.98 -11.23
CA PHE A 74 -1.35 2.65 -11.38
C PHE A 74 -1.87 1.97 -12.63
N ASN A 75 -1.01 1.17 -13.28
CA ASN A 75 -1.43 0.41 -14.44
C ASN A 75 -2.23 -0.82 -14.01
N ASP A 76 -2.81 -1.53 -14.99
CA ASP A 76 -3.67 -2.68 -14.73
C ASP A 76 -2.93 -3.79 -13.98
N GLU A 77 -1.68 -4.04 -14.32
CA GLU A 77 -0.87 -5.05 -13.66
C GLU A 77 -0.65 -4.71 -12.19
N GLU A 78 -0.28 -3.47 -11.91
CA GLU A 78 -0.04 -3.00 -10.54
C GLU A 78 -1.32 -3.06 -9.70
N ALA A 79 -2.42 -2.59 -10.26
CA ALA A 79 -3.71 -2.62 -9.56
C ALA A 79 -4.17 -4.05 -9.33
N ASN A 80 -4.00 -4.93 -10.32
CA ASN A 80 -4.39 -6.32 -10.19
C ASN A 80 -3.54 -7.05 -9.15
N ASN A 81 -2.23 -6.78 -9.12
CA ASN A 81 -1.36 -7.36 -8.10
C ASN A 81 -1.80 -6.96 -6.70
N ALA A 82 -2.12 -5.68 -6.51
CA ALA A 82 -2.60 -5.18 -5.24
C ALA A 82 -3.90 -5.89 -4.82
N LEU A 83 -4.84 -5.99 -5.75
CA LEU A 83 -6.13 -6.63 -5.49
C LEU A 83 -5.96 -8.10 -5.11
N MET A 84 -5.14 -8.83 -5.88
CA MET A 84 -4.93 -10.25 -5.62
C MET A 84 -4.25 -10.49 -4.27
N ARG A 85 -3.31 -9.63 -3.89
CA ARG A 85 -2.66 -9.73 -2.58
C ARG A 85 -3.67 -9.54 -1.45
N LEU A 86 -4.55 -8.55 -1.60
CA LEU A 86 -5.59 -8.27 -0.61
C LEU A 86 -6.56 -9.44 -0.47
N LEU A 87 -7.04 -9.94 -1.60
CA LEU A 87 -7.99 -11.06 -1.60
C LEU A 87 -7.36 -12.32 -1.01
N SER A 88 -6.11 -12.59 -1.34
CA SER A 88 -5.39 -13.75 -0.80
C SER A 88 -5.19 -13.66 0.71
N ALA A 89 -5.12 -12.45 1.24
CA ALA A 89 -4.97 -12.21 2.68
C ALA A 89 -6.33 -12.11 3.41
N GLY A 90 -7.43 -12.28 2.69
CA GLY A 90 -8.76 -12.26 3.29
C GLY A 90 -9.34 -10.86 3.49
N TYR A 91 -8.77 -9.85 2.84
CA TYR A 91 -9.30 -8.49 2.94
C TYR A 91 -10.66 -8.39 2.26
N ARG A 92 -11.59 -7.70 2.90
CA ARG A 92 -12.94 -7.48 2.37
C ARG A 92 -13.13 -6.00 2.04
N PHE A 93 -13.68 -5.76 0.87
CA PHE A 93 -13.97 -4.42 0.38
C PHE A 93 -15.36 -3.96 0.81
#